data_f91ca5bbdde3817a9e56fc4afc3e2314
#
_entry.id   f91ca5bbdde3817a9e56fc4afc3e2314
#
_cell.length_a   1.000
_cell.length_b   1.000
_cell.length_c   1.000
_cell.angle_alpha   90.00
_cell.angle_beta   90.00
_cell.angle_gamma   90.00
#
_symmetry.space_group_name_H-M   'P 1'
#
loop_
_entity.id
_entity.type
_entity.pdbx_description
1 polymer ?
#
loop_
_entity_poly.entity_id
_entity_poly.type
_entity_poly.pdbx_seq_one_letter_code
_entity_poly.pdbx_strand_id
1 'polypeptide(L)' 'QAAFLLHNTRMPVADVSFAVGYDNTSYFYRIFRTYYGMSPREYRKTG' A
#
# COMPACT_ATOMS: atom_id res chain seq x y z
N GLN A 1 -8.14 -3.57 4.00
CA GLN A 1 -7.73 -3.00 2.73
C GLN A 1 -6.49 -2.12 2.85
N ALA A 2 -5.63 -2.19 1.83
CA ALA A 2 -4.37 -1.45 1.87
C ALA A 2 -4.59 0.06 1.95
N ALA A 3 -5.52 0.60 1.18
CA ALA A 3 -5.79 2.04 1.18
C ALA A 3 -6.20 2.53 2.56
N PHE A 4 -7.06 1.77 3.22
CA PHE A 4 -7.49 2.11 4.57
C PHE A 4 -6.30 2.11 5.53
N LEU A 5 -5.48 1.08 5.47
CA LEU A 5 -4.33 0.97 6.36
C LEU A 5 -3.31 2.08 6.12
N LEU A 6 -3.10 2.44 4.86
CA LEU A 6 -2.17 3.51 4.53
C LEU A 6 -2.60 4.86 5.09
N HIS A 7 -3.90 5.15 5.08
CA HIS A 7 -4.40 6.43 5.55
C HIS A 7 -4.67 6.49 7.04
N ASN A 8 -5.00 5.36 7.64
CA ASN A 8 -5.47 5.33 9.03
C ASN A 8 -4.47 4.75 10.03
N THR A 9 -3.33 4.28 9.56
CA THR A 9 -2.29 3.75 10.45
C THR A 9 -0.93 4.27 10.00
N ARG A 10 0.09 4.06 10.84
CA ARG A 10 1.46 4.41 10.50
C ARG A 10 2.28 3.19 10.11
N MET A 11 1.62 2.11 9.74
CA MET A 11 2.31 0.90 9.34
C MET A 11 3.21 1.16 8.13
N PRO A 12 4.44 0.63 8.13
CA PRO A 12 5.27 0.67 6.92
C PRO A 12 4.55 0.01 5.76
N VAL A 13 4.85 0.45 4.53
CA VAL A 13 4.20 -0.13 3.35
C VAL A 13 4.41 -1.64 3.28
N ALA A 14 5.61 -2.12 3.65
CA ALA A 14 5.88 -3.56 3.67
C ALA A 14 4.90 -4.30 4.58
N ASP A 15 4.65 -3.74 5.78
CA ASP A 15 3.71 -4.36 6.72
C ASP A 15 2.29 -4.33 6.17
N VAL A 16 1.91 -3.25 5.50
CA VAL A 16 0.60 -3.16 4.88
C VAL A 16 0.44 -4.24 3.82
N SER A 17 1.47 -4.47 3.00
CA SER A 17 1.39 -5.50 1.97
C SER A 17 1.17 -6.88 2.58
N PHE A 18 1.87 -7.20 3.66
CA PHE A 18 1.69 -8.48 4.35
C PHE A 18 0.31 -8.60 4.98
N ALA A 19 -0.18 -7.50 5.56
CA ALA A 19 -1.48 -7.51 6.22
C ALA A 19 -2.62 -7.79 5.25
N VAL A 20 -2.48 -7.39 3.98
CA VAL A 20 -3.52 -7.64 2.98
C VAL A 20 -3.25 -8.89 2.14
N GLY A 21 -2.26 -9.69 2.52
CA GLY A 21 -2.06 -11.01 1.92
C GLY A 21 -0.98 -11.08 0.85
N TYR A 22 -0.16 -10.06 0.71
CA TYR A 22 0.95 -10.09 -0.25
C TYR A 22 2.26 -10.33 0.47
N ASP A 23 2.96 -11.39 0.09
CA ASP A 23 4.27 -11.70 0.67
C ASP A 23 5.43 -11.11 -0.12
N ASN A 24 5.14 -10.40 -1.22
CA ASN A 24 6.14 -9.75 -2.03
C ASN A 24 5.77 -8.28 -2.19
N THR A 25 6.53 -7.40 -1.53
CA THR A 25 6.24 -5.97 -1.51
C THR A 25 6.34 -5.34 -2.89
N SER A 26 7.29 -5.80 -3.72
CA SER A 26 7.44 -5.27 -5.08
C SER A 26 6.20 -5.54 -5.91
N TYR A 27 5.65 -6.72 -5.78
CA TYR A 27 4.43 -7.10 -6.49
C TYR A 27 3.25 -6.25 -6.00
N PHE A 28 3.17 -6.05 -4.69
CA PHE A 28 2.14 -5.21 -4.10
C PHE A 28 2.21 -3.78 -4.65
N TYR A 29 3.40 -3.21 -4.73
CA TYR A 29 3.60 -1.88 -5.29
C TYR A 29 3.07 -1.79 -6.71
N ARG A 30 3.37 -2.78 -7.54
CA ARG A 30 2.94 -2.79 -8.93
C ARG A 30 1.42 -2.81 -9.03
N ILE A 31 0.78 -3.69 -8.28
CA ILE A 31 -0.67 -3.82 -8.31
C ILE A 31 -1.33 -2.55 -7.80
N PHE A 32 -0.83 -2.02 -6.70
CA PHE A 32 -1.39 -0.81 -6.11
C PHE A 32 -1.32 0.36 -7.09
N ARG A 33 -0.18 0.52 -7.73
CA ARG A 33 0.00 1.60 -8.69
C ARG A 33 -0.95 1.46 -9.88
N THR A 34 -1.18 0.24 -10.32
CA THR A 34 -2.12 -0.02 -11.41
C THR A 34 -3.54 0.40 -11.04
N TYR A 35 -3.94 0.13 -9.81
CA TYR A 35 -5.28 0.45 -9.35
C TYR A 35 -5.48 1.93 -9.05
N TYR A 36 -4.50 2.56 -8.41
CA TYR A 36 -4.68 3.90 -7.89
C TYR A 36 -3.92 4.97 -8.66
N GLY A 37 -3.11 4.59 -9.63
CA GLY A 37 -2.35 5.54 -10.43
C GLY A 37 -1.15 6.13 -9.72
N MET A 38 -0.83 5.66 -8.53
CA MET A 38 0.31 6.15 -7.75
C MET A 38 0.77 5.06 -6.80
N SER A 39 2.02 5.16 -6.33
CA SER A 39 2.55 4.17 -5.40
C SER A 39 1.86 4.27 -4.03
N PRO A 40 1.91 3.21 -3.22
CA PRO A 40 1.33 3.26 -1.87
C PRO A 40 1.92 4.38 -1.03
N ARG A 41 3.20 4.67 -1.22
CA ARG A 41 3.87 5.72 -0.48
C ARG A 41 3.31 7.09 -0.83
N GLU A 42 3.10 7.33 -2.12
CA GLU A 42 2.50 8.57 -2.59
C GLU A 42 1.05 8.69 -2.13
N TYR A 43 0.33 7.58 -2.19
CA TYR A 43 -1.06 7.55 -1.77
C TYR A 43 -1.21 7.95 -0.31
N ARG A 44 -0.31 7.49 0.54
CA ARG A 44 -0.31 7.85 1.96
C ARG A 44 -0.19 9.35 2.15
N LYS A 45 0.59 10.01 1.31
CA LYS A 45 0.79 11.46 1.41
C LYS A 45 -0.44 12.26 1.00
N THR A 46 -1.33 11.69 0.21
CA THR A 46 -2.52 12.41 -0.23
C THR A 46 -3.62 12.42 0.83
N GLY A 47 -3.54 11.51 1.76
CA GLY A 47 -4.52 11.44 2.84
C GLY A 47 -4.15 12.31 4.01
#